data_e47c78eba0e367ae6df0e51b1e908a75
#
_entry.id   e47c78eba0e367ae6df0e51b1e908a75
#
_cell.length_a   1.000
_cell.length_b   1.000
_cell.length_c   1.000
_cell.angle_alpha   90.00
_cell.angle_beta   90.00
_cell.angle_gamma   90.00
#
_symmetry.space_group_name_H-M   'P 1'
#
loop_
_entity.id
_entity.type
_entity.pdbx_description
1 polymer ?
#
loop_
_entity_poly.entity_id
_entity_poly.type
_entity_poly.pdbx_seq_one_letter_code
_entity_poly.pdbx_strand_id
1 'polypeptide(L)'
;MQRRSSRAARVAGLAVGLVVLLVGWLVVPVLRVELDEAGTPPVPSFPDGVQVVDTGTGCGSGGCWRELTLSWPRHDRDALRTRVGLGAGQRCAAMSFLDRRVRCVGEVDDETPEETLRVDVSWRRPLGL
;
A
#
# COMPACT_ATOMS: atom_id res chain seq x y z
N MET A 1 -53.29 6.34 -10.79
CA MET A 1 -52.32 5.30 -11.12
C MET A 1 -50.87 5.77 -11.41
N GLN A 2 -50.58 7.06 -11.56
CA GLN A 2 -49.26 7.62 -11.93
C GLN A 2 -48.20 7.69 -10.80
N ARG A 3 -48.58 7.63 -9.51
CA ARG A 3 -47.63 7.81 -8.40
C ARG A 3 -46.71 6.61 -8.13
N ARG A 4 -47.04 5.38 -8.58
CA ARG A 4 -46.20 4.18 -8.39
C ARG A 4 -45.00 4.15 -9.34
N SER A 5 -45.13 4.67 -10.53
CA SER A 5 -44.06 4.71 -11.57
C SER A 5 -42.87 5.60 -11.14
N SER A 6 -43.13 6.72 -10.48
CA SER A 6 -42.08 7.67 -10.07
C SER A 6 -41.18 7.13 -8.92
N ARG A 7 -41.74 6.33 -8.05
CA ARG A 7 -40.96 5.69 -6.94
C ARG A 7 -40.04 4.59 -7.46
N ALA A 8 -40.53 3.76 -8.37
CA ALA A 8 -39.72 2.70 -8.98
C ALA A 8 -38.54 3.29 -9.79
N ALA A 9 -38.76 4.36 -10.57
CA ALA A 9 -37.71 5.05 -11.30
C ALA A 9 -36.64 5.67 -10.37
N ARG A 10 -37.05 6.27 -9.24
CA ARG A 10 -36.10 6.83 -8.24
C ARG A 10 -35.29 5.73 -7.56
N VAL A 11 -35.90 4.61 -7.18
CA VAL A 11 -35.18 3.47 -6.57
C VAL A 11 -34.19 2.85 -7.56
N ALA A 12 -34.60 2.67 -8.82
CA ALA A 12 -33.72 2.17 -9.87
C ALA A 12 -32.52 3.13 -10.10
N GLY A 13 -32.76 4.44 -10.14
CA GLY A 13 -31.69 5.45 -10.28
C GLY A 13 -30.70 5.43 -9.12
N LEU A 14 -31.20 5.29 -7.89
CA LEU A 14 -30.33 5.18 -6.70
C LEU A 14 -29.51 3.89 -6.71
N ALA A 15 -30.09 2.76 -7.11
CA ALA A 15 -29.39 1.47 -7.21
C ALA A 15 -28.28 1.54 -8.26
N VAL A 16 -28.55 2.11 -9.43
CA VAL A 16 -27.52 2.30 -10.48
C VAL A 16 -26.41 3.21 -10.00
N GLY A 17 -26.72 4.33 -9.35
CA GLY A 17 -25.74 5.25 -8.79
C GLY A 17 -24.83 4.58 -7.76
N LEU A 18 -25.40 3.76 -6.87
CA LEU A 18 -24.64 3.00 -5.88
C LEU A 18 -23.68 2.00 -6.53
N VAL A 19 -24.13 1.26 -7.54
CA VAL A 19 -23.31 0.31 -8.28
C VAL A 19 -22.13 1.02 -8.95
N VAL A 20 -22.36 2.15 -9.62
CA VAL A 20 -21.31 2.94 -10.27
C VAL A 20 -20.27 3.41 -9.26
N LEU A 21 -20.70 3.90 -8.09
CA LEU A 21 -19.81 4.32 -7.02
C LEU A 21 -18.97 3.15 -6.47
N LEU A 22 -19.57 1.98 -6.27
CA LEU A 22 -18.86 0.79 -5.81
C LEU A 22 -17.84 0.30 -6.83
N VAL A 23 -18.20 0.25 -8.10
CA VAL A 23 -17.28 -0.13 -9.18
C VAL A 23 -16.13 0.87 -9.27
N GLY A 24 -16.39 2.16 -9.24
CA GLY A 24 -15.36 3.19 -9.22
C GLY A 24 -14.40 3.04 -8.03
N TRP A 25 -14.95 2.82 -6.85
CA TRP A 25 -14.15 2.63 -5.63
C TRP A 25 -13.24 1.38 -5.68
N LEU A 26 -13.65 0.32 -6.37
CA LEU A 26 -12.86 -0.89 -6.55
C LEU A 26 -11.83 -0.78 -7.68
N VAL A 27 -12.20 -0.16 -8.80
CA VAL A 27 -11.42 -0.17 -10.04
C VAL A 27 -10.36 0.95 -10.06
N VAL A 28 -10.69 2.16 -9.58
CA VAL A 28 -9.78 3.30 -9.64
C VAL A 28 -8.42 3.05 -8.96
N PRO A 29 -8.34 2.46 -7.75
CA PRO A 29 -7.05 2.16 -7.14
C PRO A 29 -6.19 1.18 -7.94
N VAL A 30 -6.84 0.16 -8.55
CA VAL A 30 -6.16 -0.82 -9.39
C VAL A 30 -5.56 -0.14 -10.62
N LEU A 31 -6.36 0.65 -11.34
CA LEU A 31 -5.91 1.37 -12.52
C LEU A 31 -4.77 2.35 -12.21
N ARG A 32 -4.84 3.07 -11.09
CA ARG A 32 -3.79 3.99 -10.68
C ARG A 32 -2.44 3.30 -10.45
N VAL A 33 -2.45 2.12 -9.84
CA VAL A 33 -1.24 1.35 -9.60
C VAL A 33 -0.67 0.78 -10.91
N GLU A 34 -1.53 0.20 -11.75
CA GLU A 34 -1.11 -0.42 -13.00
C GLU A 34 -0.61 0.61 -14.03
N LEU A 35 -1.19 1.80 -14.06
CA LEU A 35 -0.77 2.90 -14.95
C LEU A 35 0.39 3.73 -14.40
N ASP A 36 0.98 3.32 -13.27
CA ASP A 36 2.10 3.99 -12.61
C ASP A 36 1.83 5.46 -12.17
N GLU A 37 0.55 5.85 -12.12
CA GLU A 37 0.14 7.17 -11.63
C GLU A 37 0.28 7.31 -10.10
N ALA A 38 0.42 6.20 -9.41
CA ALA A 38 0.53 6.17 -7.96
C ALA A 38 1.86 6.74 -7.44
N GLY A 39 2.88 6.81 -8.30
CA GLY A 39 4.21 7.26 -7.94
C GLY A 39 4.86 6.40 -6.84
N THR A 40 5.79 6.99 -6.11
CA THR A 40 6.47 6.31 -5.00
C THR A 40 5.54 6.24 -3.78
N PRO A 41 5.42 5.07 -3.11
CA PRO A 41 4.59 4.96 -1.92
C PRO A 41 5.10 5.87 -0.79
N PRO A 42 4.20 6.41 0.05
CA PRO A 42 4.59 7.17 1.22
C PRO A 42 5.31 6.28 2.24
N VAL A 43 6.20 6.89 3.03
CA VAL A 43 6.87 6.18 4.13
C VAL A 43 5.82 5.65 5.11
N PRO A 44 5.86 4.34 5.44
CA PRO A 44 4.97 3.79 6.44
C PRO A 44 5.32 4.32 7.84
N SER A 45 4.35 4.31 8.74
CA SER A 45 4.61 4.49 10.15
C SER A 45 5.23 3.22 10.73
N PHE A 46 6.27 3.38 11.51
CA PHE A 46 6.93 2.29 12.23
C PHE A 46 6.60 2.36 13.73
N PRO A 47 6.74 1.25 14.47
CA PRO A 47 6.56 1.24 15.92
C PRO A 47 7.55 2.17 16.63
N ASP A 48 7.18 2.59 17.84
CA ASP A 48 8.01 3.47 18.67
C ASP A 48 9.41 2.90 18.88
N GLY A 49 10.40 3.77 18.76
CA GLY A 49 11.81 3.43 18.90
C GLY A 49 12.51 3.04 17.59
N VAL A 50 11.77 2.64 16.56
CA VAL A 50 12.33 2.37 15.23
C VAL A 50 12.54 3.70 14.50
N GLN A 51 13.75 3.90 13.98
CA GLN A 51 14.16 5.11 13.27
C GLN A 51 14.46 4.80 11.80
N VAL A 52 14.03 5.68 10.92
CA VAL A 52 14.47 5.67 9.52
C VAL A 52 15.74 6.51 9.45
N VAL A 53 16.87 5.86 9.18
CA VAL A 53 18.19 6.50 9.16
C VAL A 53 18.63 6.89 7.76
N ASP A 54 18.06 6.25 6.73
CA ASP A 54 18.30 6.59 5.33
C ASP A 54 17.07 6.32 4.48
N THR A 55 16.92 7.08 3.38
CA THR A 55 15.80 6.96 2.46
C THR A 55 16.27 7.12 1.01
N GLY A 56 16.04 6.09 0.20
CA GLY A 56 16.26 6.11 -1.24
C GLY A 56 14.96 5.93 -2.03
N THR A 57 15.04 6.15 -3.34
CA THR A 57 13.96 5.88 -4.28
C THR A 57 14.55 5.20 -5.50
N GLY A 58 13.97 4.07 -5.89
CA GLY A 58 14.28 3.37 -7.11
C GLY A 58 13.07 3.34 -8.04
N CYS A 59 13.30 3.28 -9.34
CA CYS A 59 12.26 3.09 -10.35
C CYS A 59 12.73 2.12 -11.42
N GLY A 60 11.81 1.30 -11.92
CA GLY A 60 12.06 0.33 -12.97
C GLY A 60 10.80 0.01 -13.77
N SER A 61 10.86 -1.01 -14.62
CA SER A 61 9.70 -1.48 -15.39
C SER A 61 8.51 -1.92 -14.53
N GLY A 62 8.75 -2.22 -13.24
CA GLY A 62 7.74 -2.55 -12.25
C GLY A 62 7.15 -1.36 -11.49
N GLY A 63 7.51 -0.10 -11.83
CA GLY A 63 7.11 1.11 -11.11
C GLY A 63 8.19 1.66 -10.20
N CYS A 64 7.81 2.57 -9.32
CA CYS A 64 8.73 3.18 -8.35
C CYS A 64 8.53 2.56 -6.95
N TRP A 65 9.64 2.40 -6.24
CA TRP A 65 9.66 1.95 -4.86
C TRP A 65 10.53 2.88 -4.02
N ARG A 66 10.32 2.80 -2.72
CA ARG A 66 11.11 3.54 -1.74
C ARG A 66 11.95 2.55 -0.95
N GLU A 67 13.24 2.81 -0.87
CA GLU A 67 14.14 2.06 -0.01
C GLU A 67 14.33 2.81 1.30
N LEU A 68 14.23 2.10 2.41
CA LEU A 68 14.42 2.66 3.74
C LEU A 68 15.44 1.81 4.49
N THR A 69 16.35 2.47 5.17
CA THR A 69 17.21 1.82 6.15
C THR A 69 16.67 2.13 7.54
N LEU A 70 16.32 1.08 8.27
CA LEU A 70 15.76 1.15 9.61
C LEU A 70 16.82 0.82 10.65
N SER A 71 16.76 1.47 11.80
CA SER A 71 17.56 1.17 12.97
C SER A 71 16.67 1.17 14.21
N TRP A 72 16.99 0.27 15.15
CA TRP A 72 16.40 0.28 16.49
C TRP A 72 17.55 0.23 17.50
N PRO A 73 17.92 1.36 18.11
CA PRO A 73 19.09 1.43 18.96
C PRO A 73 19.10 0.35 20.05
N ARG A 74 20.27 -0.28 20.25
CA ARG A 74 20.51 -1.37 21.20
C ARG A 74 19.83 -2.70 20.88
N HIS A 75 19.29 -2.88 19.68
CA HIS A 75 18.69 -4.14 19.24
C HIS A 75 19.34 -4.59 17.94
N ASP A 76 19.36 -5.90 17.73
CA ASP A 76 19.86 -6.52 16.51
C ASP A 76 18.81 -6.50 15.38
N ARG A 77 19.23 -6.93 14.19
CA ARG A 77 18.39 -7.00 13.00
C ARG A 77 17.17 -7.91 13.20
N ASP A 78 17.31 -9.03 13.90
CA ASP A 78 16.22 -10.00 14.07
C ASP A 78 15.13 -9.45 15.01
N ALA A 79 15.53 -8.76 16.07
CA ALA A 79 14.60 -8.04 16.93
C ALA A 79 13.89 -6.92 16.18
N LEU A 80 14.62 -6.16 15.35
CA LEU A 80 14.07 -5.11 14.51
C LEU A 80 13.09 -5.69 13.46
N ARG A 81 13.46 -6.77 12.76
CA ARG A 81 12.58 -7.48 11.82
C ARG A 81 11.26 -7.91 12.47
N THR A 82 11.33 -8.49 13.65
CA THR A 82 10.17 -8.89 14.42
C THR A 82 9.33 -7.67 14.84
N ARG A 83 9.98 -6.60 15.30
CA ARG A 83 9.31 -5.37 15.74
C ARG A 83 8.52 -4.69 14.64
N VAL A 84 9.05 -4.66 13.41
CA VAL A 84 8.36 -4.06 12.24
C VAL A 84 7.38 -5.02 11.56
N GLY A 85 7.28 -6.27 12.04
CA GLY A 85 6.32 -7.25 11.54
C GLY A 85 6.72 -7.92 10.23
N LEU A 86 8.02 -8.03 9.94
CA LEU A 86 8.58 -8.68 8.74
C LEU A 86 9.04 -10.12 8.98
N GLY A 87 8.65 -10.76 10.10
CA GLY A 87 9.03 -12.14 10.40
C GLY A 87 8.60 -13.18 9.36
N ALA A 88 7.62 -12.85 8.52
CA ALA A 88 7.17 -13.67 7.36
C ALA A 88 7.74 -13.17 6.01
N GLY A 89 8.70 -12.24 6.02
CA GLY A 89 9.36 -11.69 4.85
C GLY A 89 8.73 -10.41 4.30
N GLN A 90 7.46 -10.42 3.95
CA GLN A 90 6.76 -9.25 3.39
C GLN A 90 5.46 -8.96 4.14
N ARG A 91 5.18 -7.69 4.37
CA ARG A 91 3.94 -7.21 4.97
C ARG A 91 3.23 -6.25 4.02
N CYS A 92 1.97 -6.57 3.69
CA CYS A 92 1.13 -5.72 2.84
C CYS A 92 -0.11 -5.24 3.58
N ALA A 93 -0.49 -3.99 3.38
CA ALA A 93 -1.69 -3.40 3.95
C ALA A 93 -2.31 -2.37 3.01
N ALA A 94 -3.64 -2.26 3.01
CA ALA A 94 -4.33 -1.18 2.35
C ALA A 94 -4.04 0.15 3.05
N MET A 95 -3.97 1.24 2.27
CA MET A 95 -3.68 2.58 2.81
C MET A 95 -4.77 3.07 3.74
N SER A 96 -6.03 2.97 3.30
CA SER A 96 -7.21 3.36 4.08
C SER A 96 -8.46 2.74 3.47
N PHE A 97 -9.61 2.98 4.11
CA PHE A 97 -10.91 2.58 3.57
C PHE A 97 -11.25 3.29 2.24
N LEU A 98 -10.83 4.56 2.09
CA LEU A 98 -11.08 5.36 0.88
C LEU A 98 -10.01 5.14 -0.19
N ASP A 99 -8.76 4.88 0.22
CA ASP A 99 -7.65 4.55 -0.67
C ASP A 99 -7.30 3.08 -0.53
N ARG A 100 -7.80 2.27 -1.43
CA ARG A 100 -7.63 0.81 -1.40
C ARG A 100 -6.32 0.32 -2.03
N ARG A 101 -5.43 1.21 -2.42
CA ARG A 101 -4.10 0.80 -2.87
C ARG A 101 -3.39 0.03 -1.75
N VAL A 102 -2.78 -1.08 -2.12
CA VAL A 102 -2.07 -1.93 -1.18
C VAL A 102 -0.59 -1.60 -1.24
N ARG A 103 -0.07 -1.15 -0.10
CA ARG A 103 1.35 -0.90 0.09
C ARG A 103 1.98 -2.13 0.72
N CYS A 104 3.08 -2.58 0.15
CA CYS A 104 3.88 -3.68 0.66
C CYS A 104 5.22 -3.16 1.17
N VAL A 105 5.66 -3.72 2.29
CA VAL A 105 6.99 -3.53 2.86
C VAL A 105 7.66 -4.88 2.87
N GLY A 106 8.80 -5.00 2.21
CA GLY A 106 9.60 -6.20 2.13
C GLY A 106 11.01 -5.97 2.65
N GLU A 107 11.67 -7.00 3.13
CA GLU A 107 13.09 -6.95 3.44
C GLU A 107 13.90 -7.10 2.16
N VAL A 108 14.93 -6.29 2.00
CA VAL A 108 15.93 -6.43 0.95
C VAL A 108 17.11 -7.16 1.54
N ASP A 109 17.39 -8.36 1.01
CA ASP A 109 18.60 -9.09 1.34
C ASP A 109 19.81 -8.32 0.80
N ASP A 110 20.54 -7.68 1.72
CA ASP A 110 21.72 -6.90 1.41
C ASP A 110 22.76 -7.07 2.52
N GLU A 111 24.03 -6.88 2.18
CA GLU A 111 25.16 -6.85 3.12
C GLU A 111 25.14 -5.59 4.00
N THR A 112 24.01 -5.31 4.65
CA THR A 112 23.90 -4.20 5.59
C THR A 112 24.44 -4.57 6.97
N PRO A 113 24.91 -3.59 7.78
CA PRO A 113 25.35 -3.85 9.15
C PRO A 113 24.31 -4.59 9.98
N GLU A 114 24.72 -5.44 10.91
CA GLU A 114 23.83 -6.26 11.75
C GLU A 114 22.83 -5.44 12.60
N GLU A 115 23.09 -4.14 12.78
CA GLU A 115 22.26 -3.23 13.56
C GLU A 115 21.19 -2.53 12.72
N THR A 116 21.17 -2.75 11.41
CA THR A 116 20.26 -2.07 10.48
C THR A 116 19.48 -3.07 9.64
N LEU A 117 18.28 -2.67 9.20
CA LEU A 117 17.41 -3.45 8.33
C LEU A 117 17.05 -2.60 7.12
N ARG A 118 17.37 -3.08 5.93
CA ARG A 118 16.96 -2.42 4.68
C ARG A 118 15.64 -3.01 4.20
N VAL A 119 14.70 -2.14 3.92
CA VAL A 119 13.36 -2.51 3.46
C VAL A 119 13.00 -1.74 2.20
N ASP A 120 12.28 -2.39 1.30
CA ASP A 120 11.61 -1.76 0.18
C ASP A 120 10.13 -1.52 0.48
N VAL A 121 9.62 -0.38 0.04
CA VAL A 121 8.21 -0.02 0.13
C VAL A 121 7.70 0.16 -1.29
N SER A 122 6.76 -0.68 -1.68
CA SER A 122 6.23 -0.73 -3.05
C SER A 122 4.70 -0.82 -3.07
N TRP A 123 4.10 -0.48 -4.21
CA TRP A 123 2.69 -0.75 -4.46
C TRP A 123 2.51 -2.19 -4.92
N ARG A 124 1.55 -2.90 -4.34
CA ARG A 124 1.14 -4.20 -4.85
C ARG A 124 0.41 -4.03 -6.19
N ARG A 125 0.93 -4.67 -7.23
CA ARG A 125 0.30 -4.72 -8.55
C ARG A 125 -0.63 -5.93 -8.64
N PRO A 126 -1.96 -5.74 -8.66
CA PRO A 126 -2.91 -6.86 -8.67
C PRO A 126 -2.97 -7.60 -10.00
N LEU A 127 -2.63 -6.94 -11.12
CA LEU A 127 -2.71 -7.52 -12.45
C LEU A 127 -1.35 -7.98 -13.00
N GLY A 128 -0.24 -7.57 -12.37
CA GLY A 128 1.12 -7.99 -12.77
C GLY A 128 1.54 -7.53 -14.18
N LEU A 129 0.96 -6.40 -14.66
CA LEU A 129 1.28 -5.79 -15.96
C LEU A 129 2.53 -4.91 -15.87
#